data_204048c9755dcb2d6ae1d84a924d1dc4
#
_entry.id   204048c9755dcb2d6ae1d84a924d1dc4
#
_cell.length_a   1.000
_cell.length_b   1.000
_cell.length_c   1.000
_cell.angle_alpha   90.00
_cell.angle_beta   90.00
_cell.angle_gamma   90.00
#
_symmetry.space_group_name_H-M   'P 1'
#
loop_
_entity.id
_entity.type
_entity.pdbx_description
1 polymer ?
#
loop_
_entity_poly.entity_id
_entity_poly.type
_entity_poly.pdbx_seq_one_letter_code
_entity_poly.pdbx_strand_id
1 'polypeptide(L)'
;PTGRAIGIDMTPEMIELARRNAAKANDGKGYSNVSFHLATIDNLPLPDNSVDCVISNCVINLAPDKPAVFREIARVLKPGGRLAVSDIALKQALPPEISQDIYAYVGCIAGAILIEDYKRQLIEAGFSNVQVVDSGSDLNAYAKIDNQSGCCAPVPTQIETQVGCCSPAQSQTTTQAASTCCAPAPTSETEAKLFEQFTNLLSRYNVNDYAASVKVYAVK
;
A
#
# COMPACT_ATOMS: atom_id res chain seq x y z
N PRO A 1 -10.54 24.16 0.52
CA PRO A 1 -10.76 22.95 1.32
C PRO A 1 -10.45 23.24 2.79
N THR A 2 -11.32 22.82 3.70
CA THR A 2 -11.17 23.05 5.15
C THR A 2 -10.56 21.85 5.89
N GLY A 3 -10.36 20.72 5.19
CA GLY A 3 -9.81 19.51 5.75
C GLY A 3 -8.29 19.57 5.97
N ARG A 4 -7.79 18.72 6.87
CA ARG A 4 -6.35 18.48 7.08
C ARG A 4 -6.01 17.07 6.63
N ALA A 5 -4.83 16.90 6.06
CA ALA A 5 -4.25 15.59 5.76
C ALA A 5 -2.98 15.39 6.60
N ILE A 6 -2.86 14.19 7.18
CA ILE A 6 -1.71 13.78 7.99
C ILE A 6 -1.11 12.55 7.33
N GLY A 7 0.13 12.64 6.89
CA GLY A 7 0.89 11.51 6.34
C GLY A 7 1.77 10.91 7.43
N ILE A 8 1.79 9.58 7.48
CA ILE A 8 2.65 8.80 8.39
C ILE A 8 3.50 7.88 7.54
N ASP A 9 4.78 7.84 7.83
CA ASP A 9 5.72 6.88 7.24
C ASP A 9 6.83 6.60 8.26
N MET A 10 7.38 5.40 8.24
CA MET A 10 8.49 5.02 9.12
C MET A 10 9.87 5.33 8.51
N THR A 11 9.92 5.77 7.26
CA THR A 11 11.14 6.01 6.50
C THR A 11 11.43 7.51 6.45
N PRO A 12 12.56 7.99 7.01
CA PRO A 12 12.91 9.42 7.01
C PRO A 12 12.92 10.04 5.61
N GLU A 13 13.49 9.32 4.64
CA GLU A 13 13.62 9.76 3.24
C GLU A 13 12.26 9.97 2.59
N MET A 14 11.27 9.10 2.90
CA MET A 14 9.91 9.22 2.40
C MET A 14 9.18 10.42 3.01
N ILE A 15 9.40 10.70 4.30
CA ILE A 15 8.86 11.89 4.96
C ILE A 15 9.45 13.17 4.35
N GLU A 16 10.75 13.19 4.08
CA GLU A 16 11.39 14.33 3.40
C GLU A 16 10.85 14.52 1.97
N LEU A 17 10.72 13.43 1.22
CA LEU A 17 10.14 13.45 -0.13
C LEU A 17 8.70 14.00 -0.10
N ALA A 18 7.88 13.51 0.83
CA ALA A 18 6.50 13.96 0.98
C ALA A 18 6.42 15.45 1.30
N ARG A 19 7.28 15.95 2.20
CA ARG A 19 7.36 17.38 2.52
C ARG A 19 7.78 18.23 1.31
N ARG A 20 8.79 17.78 0.55
CA ARG A 20 9.23 18.46 -0.67
C ARG A 20 8.12 18.51 -1.72
N ASN A 21 7.40 17.40 -1.91
CA ASN A 21 6.31 17.32 -2.88
C ASN A 21 5.14 18.21 -2.47
N ALA A 22 4.77 18.20 -1.19
CA ALA A 22 3.72 19.08 -0.68
C ALA A 22 4.05 20.57 -0.83
N ALA A 23 5.32 20.95 -0.63
CA ALA A 23 5.77 22.34 -0.80
C ALA A 23 5.76 22.79 -2.27
N LYS A 24 5.99 21.89 -3.22
CA LYS A 24 5.99 22.18 -4.66
C LYS A 24 4.60 22.08 -5.30
N ALA A 25 3.64 21.44 -4.63
CA ALA A 25 2.29 21.25 -5.15
C ALA A 25 1.52 22.57 -5.28
N ASN A 26 0.31 22.53 -5.88
CA ASN A 26 -0.57 23.67 -6.03
C ASN A 26 0.12 24.87 -6.74
N ASP A 27 0.72 24.60 -7.90
CA ASP A 27 1.46 25.57 -8.72
C ASP A 27 2.59 26.28 -7.94
N GLY A 28 3.30 25.53 -7.09
CA GLY A 28 4.42 26.04 -6.28
C GLY A 28 4.00 26.80 -5.01
N LYS A 29 2.69 26.92 -4.72
CA LYS A 29 2.19 27.57 -3.50
C LYS A 29 2.22 26.66 -2.27
N GLY A 30 2.38 25.36 -2.49
CA GLY A 30 2.32 24.34 -1.46
C GLY A 30 0.91 24.13 -0.89
N TYR A 31 0.83 23.16 0.03
CA TYR A 31 -0.37 22.91 0.84
C TYR A 31 -0.08 23.24 2.30
N SER A 32 -0.83 24.18 2.89
CA SER A 32 -0.70 24.56 4.30
C SER A 32 -1.47 23.65 5.27
N ASN A 33 -2.35 22.81 4.74
CA ASN A 33 -3.24 21.93 5.50
C ASN A 33 -2.75 20.46 5.53
N VAL A 34 -1.48 20.21 5.24
CA VAL A 34 -0.86 18.88 5.32
C VAL A 34 0.28 18.87 6.34
N SER A 35 0.44 17.75 7.01
CA SER A 35 1.58 17.49 7.90
C SER A 35 2.07 16.07 7.73
N PHE A 36 3.37 15.83 8.00
CA PHE A 36 3.98 14.50 7.85
C PHE A 36 4.78 14.17 9.10
N HIS A 37 4.58 12.96 9.63
CA HIS A 37 5.21 12.48 10.84
C HIS A 37 5.95 11.18 10.59
N LEU A 38 7.17 11.10 11.09
CA LEU A 38 7.97 9.88 11.13
C LEU A 38 7.46 9.01 12.28
N ALA A 39 6.81 7.91 11.96
CA ALA A 39 6.29 6.96 12.94
C ALA A 39 5.93 5.63 12.28
N THR A 40 5.77 4.57 13.08
CA THR A 40 5.23 3.30 12.66
C THR A 40 3.70 3.30 12.74
N ILE A 41 3.05 2.44 11.94
CA ILE A 41 1.58 2.41 11.85
C ILE A 41 0.89 1.75 13.05
N ASP A 42 1.65 1.07 13.89
CA ASP A 42 1.21 0.48 15.17
C ASP A 42 1.44 1.41 16.38
N ASN A 43 2.03 2.60 16.14
CA ASN A 43 2.26 3.61 17.18
C ASN A 43 2.17 5.03 16.55
N LEU A 44 0.96 5.51 16.33
CA LEU A 44 0.69 6.79 15.67
C LEU A 44 0.85 7.98 16.62
N PRO A 45 1.59 9.03 16.25
CA PRO A 45 1.79 10.22 17.07
C PRO A 45 0.57 11.15 17.04
N LEU A 46 -0.61 10.59 17.24
CA LEU A 46 -1.89 11.28 17.16
C LEU A 46 -2.71 11.02 18.44
N PRO A 47 -3.47 12.00 18.93
CA PRO A 47 -4.38 11.79 20.05
C PRO A 47 -5.49 10.80 19.73
N ASP A 48 -6.07 10.22 20.77
CA ASP A 48 -7.29 9.41 20.65
C ASP A 48 -8.42 10.22 20.04
N ASN A 49 -9.24 9.59 19.22
CA ASN A 49 -10.45 10.18 18.63
C ASN A 49 -10.18 11.55 17.94
N SER A 50 -9.06 11.64 17.20
CA SER A 50 -8.61 12.91 16.61
C SER A 50 -8.85 13.01 15.10
N VAL A 51 -9.01 11.87 14.39
CA VAL A 51 -9.17 11.86 12.94
C VAL A 51 -10.53 11.31 12.50
N ASP A 52 -11.02 11.79 11.37
CA ASP A 52 -12.33 11.42 10.83
C ASP A 52 -12.23 10.23 9.85
N CYS A 53 -11.07 10.06 9.23
CA CYS A 53 -10.83 9.01 8.26
C CYS A 53 -9.37 8.58 8.26
N VAL A 54 -9.13 7.28 8.14
CA VAL A 54 -7.81 6.69 7.87
C VAL A 54 -7.84 6.02 6.51
N ILE A 55 -6.81 6.29 5.69
CA ILE A 55 -6.64 5.67 4.37
C ILE A 55 -5.28 4.97 4.36
N SER A 56 -5.23 3.75 3.86
CA SER A 56 -3.98 3.00 3.69
C SER A 56 -3.97 2.27 2.35
N ASN A 57 -2.78 2.15 1.75
CA ASN A 57 -2.59 1.39 0.52
C ASN A 57 -1.31 0.56 0.60
N CYS A 58 -1.44 -0.77 0.56
CA CYS A 58 -0.36 -1.75 0.55
C CYS A 58 0.66 -1.64 1.71
N VAL A 59 0.30 -1.07 2.86
CA VAL A 59 1.22 -0.86 3.99
C VAL A 59 0.94 -1.82 5.14
N ILE A 60 -0.34 -2.13 5.41
CA ILE A 60 -0.73 -2.93 6.57
C ILE A 60 -0.13 -4.34 6.50
N ASN A 61 -0.02 -4.92 5.31
CA ASN A 61 0.58 -6.23 5.12
C ASN A 61 2.07 -6.29 5.49
N LEU A 62 2.76 -5.17 5.49
CA LEU A 62 4.17 -5.10 5.90
C LEU A 62 4.33 -5.04 7.43
N ALA A 63 3.28 -4.74 8.18
CA ALA A 63 3.34 -4.72 9.62
C ALA A 63 3.38 -6.16 10.21
N PRO A 64 4.29 -6.44 11.16
CA PRO A 64 4.38 -7.76 11.77
C PRO A 64 3.19 -8.07 12.69
N ASP A 65 2.67 -7.08 13.40
CA ASP A 65 1.50 -7.19 14.31
C ASP A 65 0.31 -6.39 13.76
N LYS A 66 -0.49 -7.01 12.89
CA LYS A 66 -1.68 -6.37 12.32
C LYS A 66 -2.77 -6.05 13.33
N PRO A 67 -3.05 -6.92 14.33
CA PRO A 67 -3.94 -6.58 15.43
C PRO A 67 -3.55 -5.29 16.17
N ALA A 68 -2.25 -5.04 16.40
CA ALA A 68 -1.79 -3.78 16.99
C ALA A 68 -2.09 -2.60 16.08
N VAL A 69 -1.84 -2.73 14.78
CA VAL A 69 -2.18 -1.69 13.78
C VAL A 69 -3.67 -1.37 13.80
N PHE A 70 -4.53 -2.37 13.80
CA PHE A 70 -5.98 -2.14 13.79
C PHE A 70 -6.48 -1.48 15.09
N ARG A 71 -5.93 -1.87 16.24
CA ARG A 71 -6.23 -1.20 17.53
C ARG A 71 -5.77 0.26 17.51
N GLU A 72 -4.60 0.54 16.95
CA GLU A 72 -4.06 1.88 16.88
C GLU A 72 -4.85 2.79 15.91
N ILE A 73 -5.25 2.26 14.77
CA ILE A 73 -6.18 2.96 13.86
C ILE A 73 -7.51 3.25 14.55
N ALA A 74 -8.06 2.26 15.26
CA ALA A 74 -9.29 2.44 16.01
C ALA A 74 -9.11 3.50 17.11
N ARG A 75 -7.98 3.55 17.81
CA ARG A 75 -7.69 4.54 18.84
C ARG A 75 -7.77 5.96 18.30
N VAL A 76 -7.11 6.24 17.18
CA VAL A 76 -7.03 7.60 16.62
C VAL A 76 -8.30 8.04 15.91
N LEU A 77 -9.11 7.12 15.38
CA LEU A 77 -10.38 7.44 14.75
C LEU A 77 -11.40 7.94 15.77
N LYS A 78 -12.15 8.96 15.41
CA LYS A 78 -13.33 9.41 16.16
C LYS A 78 -14.44 8.34 16.13
N PRO A 79 -15.35 8.30 17.09
CA PRO A 79 -16.60 7.52 16.95
C PRO A 79 -17.32 7.89 15.65
N GLY A 80 -17.70 6.89 14.87
CA GLY A 80 -18.25 7.07 13.52
C GLY A 80 -17.20 7.39 12.44
N GLY A 81 -15.92 7.44 12.80
CA GLY A 81 -14.81 7.60 11.86
C GLY A 81 -14.64 6.39 10.95
N ARG A 82 -14.05 6.59 9.80
CA ARG A 82 -14.01 5.60 8.71
C ARG A 82 -12.59 5.13 8.42
N LEU A 83 -12.46 3.83 8.18
CA LEU A 83 -11.27 3.21 7.64
C LEU A 83 -11.52 2.82 6.18
N ALA A 84 -10.57 3.14 5.28
CA ALA A 84 -10.55 2.69 3.90
C ALA A 84 -9.15 2.18 3.55
N VAL A 85 -9.05 0.88 3.22
CA VAL A 85 -7.78 0.24 2.88
C VAL A 85 -7.86 -0.36 1.48
N SER A 86 -6.77 -0.26 0.76
CA SER A 86 -6.52 -1.03 -0.46
C SER A 86 -5.30 -1.92 -0.20
N ASP A 87 -5.49 -3.23 -0.20
CA ASP A 87 -4.42 -4.16 0.14
C ASP A 87 -4.61 -5.52 -0.55
N ILE A 88 -3.71 -6.45 -0.30
CA ILE A 88 -3.86 -7.85 -0.70
C ILE A 88 -4.34 -8.64 0.52
N ALA A 89 -5.32 -9.52 0.32
CA ALA A 89 -5.78 -10.46 1.32
C ALA A 89 -5.83 -11.88 0.74
N LEU A 90 -5.65 -12.88 1.59
CA LEU A 90 -5.62 -14.27 1.17
C LEU A 90 -7.03 -14.85 1.13
N LYS A 91 -7.33 -15.62 0.09
CA LYS A 91 -8.49 -16.49 -0.04
C LYS A 91 -8.27 -17.83 0.67
N GLN A 92 -7.02 -18.29 0.65
CA GLN A 92 -6.54 -19.52 1.28
C GLN A 92 -5.06 -19.41 1.62
N ALA A 93 -4.54 -20.39 2.38
CA ALA A 93 -3.13 -20.40 2.77
C ALA A 93 -2.21 -20.45 1.54
N LEU A 94 -1.15 -19.65 1.59
CA LEU A 94 -0.12 -19.64 0.55
C LEU A 94 0.71 -20.93 0.58
N PRO A 95 1.19 -21.42 -0.58
CA PRO A 95 2.25 -22.42 -0.63
C PRO A 95 3.48 -21.94 0.17
N PRO A 96 4.18 -22.87 0.88
CA PRO A 96 5.35 -22.49 1.69
C PRO A 96 6.42 -21.72 0.92
N GLU A 97 6.63 -22.07 -0.35
CA GLU A 97 7.63 -21.43 -1.21
C GLU A 97 7.31 -19.93 -1.44
N ILE A 98 6.03 -19.57 -1.53
CA ILE A 98 5.61 -18.16 -1.71
C ILE A 98 5.63 -17.45 -0.35
N SER A 99 5.16 -18.09 0.70
CA SER A 99 5.05 -17.46 2.02
C SER A 99 6.40 -17.10 2.64
N GLN A 100 7.48 -17.76 2.22
CA GLN A 100 8.85 -17.55 2.70
C GLN A 100 9.69 -16.67 1.77
N ASP A 101 9.15 -16.27 0.63
CA ASP A 101 9.87 -15.46 -0.35
C ASP A 101 9.87 -13.98 0.02
N ILE A 102 11.06 -13.36 0.00
CA ILE A 102 11.23 -11.95 0.38
C ILE A 102 10.52 -10.99 -0.60
N TYR A 103 10.48 -11.33 -1.90
CA TYR A 103 9.79 -10.50 -2.88
C TYR A 103 8.27 -10.64 -2.79
N ALA A 104 7.78 -11.84 -2.43
CA ALA A 104 6.37 -12.02 -2.10
C ALA A 104 5.98 -11.18 -0.86
N TYR A 105 6.89 -11.03 0.11
CA TYR A 105 6.67 -10.16 1.26
C TYR A 105 6.65 -8.67 0.87
N VAL A 106 7.66 -8.21 0.12
CA VAL A 106 7.73 -6.82 -0.38
C VAL A 106 6.55 -6.50 -1.31
N GLY A 107 6.10 -7.47 -2.10
CA GLY A 107 4.88 -7.38 -2.92
C GLY A 107 3.57 -7.45 -2.13
N CYS A 108 3.62 -7.41 -0.79
CA CYS A 108 2.47 -7.50 0.11
C CYS A 108 1.69 -8.83 0.07
N ILE A 109 2.20 -9.86 -0.61
CA ILE A 109 1.54 -11.17 -0.74
C ILE A 109 1.86 -12.06 0.46
N ALA A 110 3.14 -12.23 0.79
CA ALA A 110 3.56 -13.12 1.89
C ALA A 110 3.13 -12.60 3.26
N GLY A 111 3.01 -11.28 3.43
CA GLY A 111 2.51 -10.66 4.64
C GLY A 111 0.98 -10.57 4.73
N ALA A 112 0.26 -10.96 3.69
CA ALA A 112 -1.20 -10.90 3.66
C ALA A 112 -1.83 -11.93 4.62
N ILE A 113 -2.99 -11.59 5.17
CA ILE A 113 -3.79 -12.47 6.02
C ILE A 113 -5.06 -12.90 5.30
N LEU A 114 -5.69 -13.96 5.78
CA LEU A 114 -6.96 -14.44 5.25
C LEU A 114 -8.05 -13.34 5.34
N ILE A 115 -8.92 -13.28 4.34
CA ILE A 115 -10.04 -12.32 4.31
C ILE A 115 -10.86 -12.39 5.59
N GLU A 116 -11.12 -13.61 6.11
CA GLU A 116 -11.90 -13.80 7.34
C GLU A 116 -11.13 -13.35 8.58
N ASP A 117 -9.80 -13.52 8.61
CA ASP A 117 -8.95 -12.99 9.68
C ASP A 117 -8.92 -11.47 9.66
N TYR A 118 -8.88 -10.87 8.47
CA TYR A 118 -8.94 -9.42 8.31
C TYR A 118 -10.23 -8.85 8.92
N LYS A 119 -11.37 -9.44 8.57
CA LYS A 119 -12.68 -9.06 9.14
C LYS A 119 -12.71 -9.24 10.65
N ARG A 120 -12.29 -10.42 11.14
CA ARG A 120 -12.29 -10.74 12.57
C ARG A 120 -11.43 -9.75 13.36
N GLN A 121 -10.19 -9.50 12.93
CA GLN A 121 -9.27 -8.61 13.64
C GLN A 121 -9.76 -7.15 13.67
N LEU A 122 -10.42 -6.68 12.61
CA LEU A 122 -11.07 -5.36 12.61
C LEU A 122 -12.22 -5.29 13.61
N ILE A 123 -13.08 -6.32 13.67
CA ILE A 123 -14.19 -6.37 14.64
C ILE A 123 -13.63 -6.41 16.08
N GLU A 124 -12.60 -7.21 16.34
CA GLU A 124 -11.91 -7.28 17.64
C GLU A 124 -11.27 -5.96 18.04
N ALA A 125 -10.81 -5.16 17.06
CA ALA A 125 -10.29 -3.81 17.31
C ALA A 125 -11.39 -2.75 17.56
N GLY A 126 -12.67 -3.12 17.49
CA GLY A 126 -13.81 -2.23 17.78
C GLY A 126 -14.45 -1.60 16.55
N PHE A 127 -14.14 -2.07 15.35
CA PHE A 127 -14.83 -1.64 14.13
C PHE A 127 -16.17 -2.34 13.94
N SER A 128 -17.10 -1.61 13.36
CA SER A 128 -18.39 -2.11 12.89
C SER A 128 -18.51 -1.98 11.36
N ASN A 129 -19.53 -2.57 10.77
CA ASN A 129 -19.81 -2.48 9.33
C ASN A 129 -18.60 -2.81 8.45
N VAL A 130 -17.84 -3.85 8.85
CA VAL A 130 -16.62 -4.28 8.13
C VAL A 130 -17.00 -4.93 6.81
N GLN A 131 -16.49 -4.38 5.72
CA GLN A 131 -16.64 -4.91 4.37
C GLN A 131 -15.25 -5.15 3.77
N VAL A 132 -15.03 -6.34 3.23
CA VAL A 132 -13.86 -6.69 2.44
C VAL A 132 -14.35 -7.10 1.05
N VAL A 133 -14.01 -6.29 0.06
CA VAL A 133 -14.49 -6.44 -1.32
C VAL A 133 -13.30 -6.80 -2.20
N ASP A 134 -13.38 -7.95 -2.88
CA ASP A 134 -12.42 -8.31 -3.93
C ASP A 134 -12.60 -7.35 -5.11
N SER A 135 -11.54 -6.71 -5.54
CA SER A 135 -11.55 -5.78 -6.69
C SER A 135 -11.57 -6.49 -8.04
N GLY A 136 -11.36 -7.80 -8.07
CA GLY A 136 -11.25 -8.59 -9.30
C GLY A 136 -9.98 -8.31 -10.11
N SER A 137 -8.99 -7.65 -9.55
CA SER A 137 -7.72 -7.35 -10.24
C SER A 137 -6.89 -8.62 -10.43
N ASP A 138 -6.28 -8.78 -11.60
CA ASP A 138 -5.38 -9.91 -11.89
C ASP A 138 -4.03 -9.71 -11.21
N LEU A 139 -3.78 -10.46 -10.12
CA LEU A 139 -2.52 -10.44 -9.40
C LEU A 139 -1.37 -11.13 -10.16
N ASN A 140 -1.67 -11.98 -11.16
CA ASN A 140 -0.61 -12.56 -11.99
C ASN A 140 0.04 -11.52 -12.92
N ALA A 141 -0.53 -10.33 -13.04
CA ALA A 141 0.10 -9.23 -13.76
C ALA A 141 1.48 -8.90 -13.18
N TYR A 142 1.70 -9.10 -11.88
CA TYR A 142 3.01 -8.92 -11.24
C TYR A 142 4.10 -9.87 -11.78
N ALA A 143 3.72 -11.05 -12.26
CA ALA A 143 4.65 -12.01 -12.85
C ALA A 143 5.00 -11.71 -14.32
N LYS A 144 4.27 -10.80 -14.96
CA LYS A 144 4.35 -10.55 -16.42
C LYS A 144 5.12 -9.30 -16.79
N ILE A 145 5.59 -8.52 -15.82
CA ILE A 145 6.23 -7.23 -16.07
C ILE A 145 7.73 -7.40 -15.89
N ASP A 146 8.47 -7.40 -17.01
CA ASP A 146 9.93 -7.41 -17.00
C ASP A 146 10.47 -6.16 -16.29
N ASN A 147 11.37 -6.35 -15.32
CA ASN A 147 12.07 -5.32 -14.56
C ASN A 147 11.22 -4.46 -13.61
N GLN A 148 10.11 -4.96 -13.09
CA GLN A 148 9.36 -4.27 -12.03
C GLN A 148 9.36 -5.04 -10.70
N SER A 149 9.88 -4.41 -9.66
CA SER A 149 9.80 -4.88 -8.28
C SER A 149 8.55 -4.30 -7.59
N GLY A 150 7.43 -5.01 -7.64
CA GLY A 150 6.21 -4.64 -6.90
C GLY A 150 5.30 -3.63 -7.60
N CYS A 151 4.13 -3.35 -6.99
CA CYS A 151 3.08 -2.48 -7.53
C CYS A 151 3.47 -1.00 -7.67
N CYS A 152 4.71 -0.70 -7.49
CA CYS A 152 5.27 0.62 -7.44
C CYS A 152 6.62 0.76 -8.16
N ALA A 153 6.91 0.05 -9.23
CA ALA A 153 8.15 0.21 -9.97
C ALA A 153 8.14 1.47 -10.88
N PRO A 154 9.31 2.08 -11.14
CA PRO A 154 9.40 3.23 -12.03
C PRO A 154 9.05 2.85 -13.47
N VAL A 155 8.24 3.68 -14.11
CA VAL A 155 7.91 3.55 -15.54
C VAL A 155 9.19 3.79 -16.36
N PRO A 156 9.60 2.88 -17.27
CA PRO A 156 10.70 3.17 -18.20
C PRO A 156 10.30 4.33 -19.12
N THR A 157 11.24 5.22 -19.38
CA THR A 157 11.11 6.37 -20.30
C THR A 157 11.04 5.94 -21.77
N GLN A 158 10.04 5.14 -22.13
CA GLN A 158 9.61 5.00 -23.50
C GLN A 158 8.08 5.06 -23.55
N ILE A 159 7.62 6.02 -24.32
CA ILE A 159 6.24 6.41 -24.49
C ILE A 159 5.52 5.29 -25.23
N GLU A 160 4.79 4.45 -24.50
CA GLU A 160 3.61 3.80 -25.02
C GLU A 160 2.54 3.82 -23.93
N THR A 161 1.40 4.38 -24.29
CA THR A 161 0.22 4.63 -23.46
C THR A 161 -0.31 3.33 -22.84
N GLN A 162 0.01 3.06 -21.58
CA GLN A 162 -0.73 2.10 -20.77
C GLN A 162 -1.01 2.69 -19.39
N VAL A 163 -2.26 2.59 -19.03
CA VAL A 163 -2.89 3.19 -17.84
C VAL A 163 -2.38 2.48 -16.57
N GLY A 164 -1.59 3.17 -15.76
CA GLY A 164 -1.13 2.67 -14.46
C GLY A 164 -2.18 2.84 -13.36
N CYS A 165 -2.08 2.04 -12.30
CA CYS A 165 -3.03 1.93 -11.18
C CYS A 165 -3.35 3.22 -10.39
N CYS A 166 -2.79 4.37 -10.76
CA CYS A 166 -3.01 5.66 -10.10
C CYS A 166 -3.21 6.75 -11.15
N SER A 167 -4.30 6.71 -11.93
CA SER A 167 -4.69 7.83 -12.77
C SER A 167 -5.95 8.49 -12.29
N PRO A 168 -5.93 9.82 -12.09
CA PRO A 168 -7.00 10.70 -12.54
C PRO A 168 -6.58 11.41 -13.83
N ALA A 169 -7.58 11.63 -14.66
CA ALA A 169 -7.51 12.13 -16.00
C ALA A 169 -6.83 13.51 -16.18
N GLN A 170 -6.30 13.66 -17.39
CA GLN A 170 -6.04 14.85 -18.19
C GLN A 170 -4.67 15.52 -18.11
N SER A 171 -3.99 15.28 -19.23
CA SER A 171 -3.11 16.15 -20.06
C SER A 171 -2.52 17.43 -19.43
N GLN A 172 -1.21 17.50 -19.37
CA GLN A 172 -0.40 18.44 -20.15
C GLN A 172 1.09 18.13 -20.01
N THR A 173 1.77 18.20 -21.13
CA THR A 173 3.20 18.03 -21.37
C THR A 173 4.04 18.95 -20.48
N THR A 174 4.83 18.39 -19.57
CA THR A 174 6.12 18.96 -19.16
C THR A 174 7.00 17.86 -18.60
N THR A 175 8.19 17.72 -19.15
CA THR A 175 9.31 16.90 -18.72
C THR A 175 9.70 17.22 -17.28
N GLN A 176 9.25 16.43 -16.30
CA GLN A 176 9.86 16.38 -14.97
C GLN A 176 9.76 14.96 -14.41
N ALA A 177 10.89 14.52 -13.85
CA ALA A 177 11.05 13.19 -13.27
C ALA A 177 9.92 12.84 -12.32
N ALA A 178 9.14 11.80 -12.66
CA ALA A 178 8.13 11.23 -11.81
C ALA A 178 8.80 10.68 -10.56
N SER A 179 8.49 11.28 -9.40
CA SER A 179 8.89 10.78 -8.10
C SER A 179 8.10 9.51 -7.81
N THR A 180 8.77 8.40 -7.87
CA THR A 180 8.23 7.07 -7.58
C THR A 180 8.07 6.86 -6.08
N CYS A 181 6.89 6.48 -5.65
CA CYS A 181 6.61 6.01 -4.28
C CYS A 181 7.06 4.55 -4.04
N CYS A 182 8.08 4.05 -4.75
CA CYS A 182 8.26 2.61 -4.94
C CYS A 182 9.71 2.22 -4.90
N ALA A 183 9.99 0.98 -4.50
CA ALA A 183 11.33 0.42 -4.48
C ALA A 183 12.01 0.59 -5.85
N PRO A 184 13.27 0.98 -5.89
CA PRO A 184 14.03 1.08 -7.15
C PRO A 184 14.11 -0.29 -7.83
N ALA A 185 14.30 -0.27 -9.15
CA ALA A 185 14.65 -1.48 -9.90
C ALA A 185 15.90 -2.13 -9.29
N PRO A 186 16.08 -3.46 -9.39
CA PRO A 186 17.22 -4.15 -8.82
C PRO A 186 18.52 -3.48 -9.29
N THR A 187 19.33 -3.04 -8.33
CA THR A 187 20.57 -2.29 -8.57
C THR A 187 21.81 -3.19 -8.59
N SER A 188 21.63 -4.47 -8.22
CA SER A 188 22.70 -5.47 -8.18
C SER A 188 22.34 -6.75 -8.93
N GLU A 189 23.35 -7.49 -9.40
CA GLU A 189 23.12 -8.83 -10.00
C GLU A 189 22.43 -9.81 -9.05
N THR A 190 22.65 -9.66 -7.75
CA THR A 190 22.01 -10.49 -6.73
C THR A 190 20.53 -10.21 -6.65
N GLU A 191 20.12 -8.95 -6.64
CA GLU A 191 18.71 -8.55 -6.65
C GLU A 191 18.01 -8.99 -7.93
N ALA A 192 18.67 -8.85 -9.09
CA ALA A 192 18.11 -9.30 -10.37
C ALA A 192 17.85 -10.81 -10.38
N LYS A 193 18.78 -11.63 -9.86
CA LYS A 193 18.61 -13.09 -9.75
C LYS A 193 17.48 -13.46 -8.80
N LEU A 194 17.38 -12.80 -7.66
CA LEU A 194 16.28 -13.03 -6.71
C LEU A 194 14.93 -12.66 -7.31
N PHE A 195 14.86 -11.55 -8.04
CA PHE A 195 13.66 -11.15 -8.75
C PHE A 195 13.25 -12.15 -9.85
N GLU A 196 14.21 -12.67 -10.60
CA GLU A 196 13.98 -13.72 -11.58
C GLU A 196 13.47 -15.01 -10.93
N GLN A 197 14.03 -15.40 -9.78
CA GLN A 197 13.55 -16.56 -9.01
C GLN A 197 12.11 -16.37 -8.55
N PHE A 198 11.75 -15.18 -8.06
CA PHE A 198 10.39 -14.86 -7.67
C PHE A 198 9.41 -14.89 -8.87
N THR A 199 9.80 -14.31 -10.02
CA THR A 199 9.00 -14.35 -11.24
C THR A 199 8.77 -15.80 -11.70
N ASN A 200 9.82 -16.62 -11.66
CA ASN A 200 9.73 -18.05 -11.97
C ASN A 200 8.86 -18.82 -10.96
N LEU A 201 8.87 -18.42 -9.69
CA LEU A 201 7.98 -19.00 -8.67
C LEU A 201 6.52 -18.64 -8.96
N LEU A 202 6.22 -17.38 -9.22
CA LEU A 202 4.86 -16.94 -9.55
C LEU A 202 4.33 -17.55 -10.84
N SER A 203 5.19 -17.86 -11.82
CA SER A 203 4.76 -18.51 -13.07
C SER A 203 4.23 -19.95 -12.86
N ARG A 204 4.60 -20.60 -11.75
CA ARG A 204 4.14 -21.95 -11.39
C ARG A 204 2.80 -21.96 -10.64
N TYR A 205 2.38 -20.82 -10.14
CA TYR A 205 1.17 -20.68 -9.35
C TYR A 205 0.27 -19.61 -9.96
N ASN A 206 -1.03 -19.85 -10.00
CA ASN A 206 -2.00 -18.80 -10.26
C ASN A 206 -2.25 -18.05 -8.93
N VAL A 207 -1.64 -16.88 -8.78
CA VAL A 207 -1.72 -16.08 -7.54
C VAL A 207 -3.17 -15.75 -7.18
N ASN A 208 -4.04 -15.59 -8.18
CA ASN A 208 -5.46 -15.30 -7.97
C ASN A 208 -6.25 -16.42 -7.28
N ASP A 209 -5.70 -17.65 -7.26
CA ASP A 209 -6.31 -18.78 -6.52
C ASP A 209 -6.10 -18.62 -5.01
N TYR A 210 -5.04 -17.94 -4.60
CA TYR A 210 -4.61 -17.79 -3.19
C TYR A 210 -4.91 -16.43 -2.61
N ALA A 211 -4.87 -15.38 -3.42
CA ALA A 211 -4.95 -14.00 -2.96
C ALA A 211 -5.89 -13.16 -3.84
N ALA A 212 -6.33 -12.05 -3.29
CA ALA A 212 -7.11 -11.03 -3.98
C ALA A 212 -6.60 -9.63 -3.63
N SER A 213 -6.67 -8.72 -4.59
CA SER A 213 -6.62 -7.29 -4.29
C SER A 213 -7.96 -6.87 -3.70
N VAL A 214 -7.95 -6.37 -2.47
CA VAL A 214 -9.18 -6.06 -1.73
C VAL A 214 -9.30 -4.57 -1.41
N LYS A 215 -10.53 -4.12 -1.35
CA LYS A 215 -10.93 -2.85 -0.73
C LYS A 215 -11.60 -3.16 0.60
N VAL A 216 -11.05 -2.62 1.67
CA VAL A 216 -11.58 -2.82 3.03
C VAL A 216 -12.17 -1.52 3.53
N TYR A 217 -13.38 -1.58 4.01
CA TYR A 217 -14.10 -0.46 4.60
C TYR A 217 -14.61 -0.85 5.98
N ALA A 218 -14.45 0.04 6.95
CA ALA A 218 -14.97 -0.16 8.29
C ALA A 218 -15.30 1.16 8.95
N VAL A 219 -16.18 1.11 9.97
CA VAL A 219 -16.59 2.28 10.77
C VAL A 219 -16.30 1.97 12.24
N LYS A 220 -15.70 2.93 12.95
CA LYS A 220 -15.48 2.83 14.39
C LYS A 220 -16.78 3.08 15.17
#